data_87f80b603f1b9d84ad47f66e73f6d297
#
_entry.id   87f80b603f1b9d84ad47f66e73f6d297
#
_cell.length_a   1.000
_cell.length_b   1.000
_cell.length_c   1.000
_cell.angle_alpha   90.00
_cell.angle_beta   90.00
_cell.angle_gamma   90.00
#
_symmetry.space_group_name_H-M   'P 1'
#
loop_
_entity.id
_entity.type
_entity.pdbx_description
1 polymer ?
#
loop_
_entity_poly.entity_id
_entity_poly.type
_entity_poly.pdbx_seq_one_letter_code
_entity_poly.pdbx_strand_id
1 'polypeptide(L)'
;MINEEYKAMLGGKSVIRELSEYATSRGAEIGYQNVFDYSLGNPSVPAPKSFTDAMVDLYENGDPVAIHGYSPSLGIPSVKDAIAENLNERFGMAYTGNHIFPTTGAAGALSHAMRAVTKPGDEIITFAPYFPEYQPYVKGAGAKLTIVPADTENFQINF
;
A
#
# COMPACT_ATOMS: atom_id res chain seq x y z
N MET A 1 -22.26 19.21 1.95
CA MET A 1 -21.63 19.52 0.64
C MET A 1 -20.62 18.41 0.38
N ILE A 2 -20.77 17.65 -0.71
CA ILE A 2 -19.87 16.54 -1.08
C ILE A 2 -19.05 17.04 -2.26
N ASN A 3 -17.76 16.70 -2.29
CA ASN A 3 -16.91 16.99 -3.44
C ASN A 3 -17.40 16.18 -4.64
N GLU A 4 -17.87 16.86 -5.69
CA GLU A 4 -18.47 16.22 -6.87
C GLU A 4 -17.46 15.35 -7.65
N GLU A 5 -16.18 15.67 -7.58
CA GLU A 5 -15.14 14.84 -8.20
C GLU A 5 -15.00 13.47 -7.53
N TYR A 6 -15.05 13.44 -6.19
CA TYR A 6 -15.06 12.17 -5.45
C TYR A 6 -16.37 11.42 -5.60
N LYS A 7 -17.49 12.14 -5.69
CA LYS A 7 -18.80 11.55 -5.96
C LYS A 7 -18.83 10.86 -7.33
N ALA A 8 -18.22 11.45 -8.34
CA ALA A 8 -18.10 10.84 -9.66
C ALA A 8 -17.29 9.52 -9.66
N MET A 9 -16.41 9.33 -8.68
CA MET A 9 -15.65 8.08 -8.53
C MET A 9 -16.47 6.92 -7.93
N LEU A 10 -17.61 7.20 -7.29
CA LEU A 10 -18.49 6.17 -6.73
C LEU A 10 -19.14 5.28 -7.81
N GLY A 11 -19.25 5.74 -9.04
CA GLY A 11 -19.80 4.98 -10.17
C GLY A 11 -18.86 3.97 -10.79
N GLY A 12 -17.56 4.02 -10.46
CA GLY A 12 -16.53 3.11 -10.95
C GLY A 12 -16.28 1.99 -9.96
N LYS A 13 -16.92 0.84 -10.15
CA LYS A 13 -16.54 -0.34 -9.37
C LYS A 13 -15.17 -0.84 -9.81
N SER A 14 -14.31 -1.17 -8.85
CA SER A 14 -13.05 -1.85 -9.13
C SER A 14 -13.33 -3.27 -9.61
N VAL A 15 -12.92 -3.61 -10.83
CA VAL A 15 -13.05 -4.96 -11.40
C VAL A 15 -12.41 -6.02 -10.47
N ILE A 16 -11.29 -5.68 -9.85
CA ILE A 16 -10.62 -6.55 -8.88
C ILE A 16 -11.54 -6.87 -7.70
N ARG A 17 -12.25 -5.86 -7.19
CA ARG A 17 -13.19 -6.02 -6.08
C ARG A 17 -14.42 -6.84 -6.48
N GLU A 18 -14.98 -6.60 -7.66
CA GLU A 18 -16.09 -7.39 -8.19
C GLU A 18 -15.71 -8.87 -8.36
N LEU A 19 -14.51 -9.14 -8.89
CA LEU A 19 -14.00 -10.50 -9.02
C LEU A 19 -13.80 -11.18 -7.66
N SER A 20 -13.27 -10.47 -6.67
CA SER A 20 -13.09 -10.99 -5.31
C SER A 20 -14.42 -11.27 -4.61
N GLU A 21 -15.40 -10.40 -4.75
CA GLU A 21 -16.76 -10.60 -4.23
C GLU A 21 -17.43 -11.80 -4.91
N TYR A 22 -17.27 -11.93 -6.23
CA TYR A 22 -17.75 -13.10 -6.99
C TYR A 22 -17.08 -14.40 -6.51
N ALA A 23 -15.74 -14.40 -6.37
CA ALA A 23 -14.99 -15.56 -5.89
C ALA A 23 -15.45 -15.99 -4.49
N THR A 24 -15.68 -15.03 -3.60
CA THR A 24 -16.21 -15.27 -2.25
C THR A 24 -17.61 -15.90 -2.30
N SER A 25 -18.51 -15.33 -3.08
CA SER A 25 -19.87 -15.86 -3.25
C SER A 25 -19.85 -17.26 -3.85
N ARG A 26 -19.05 -17.46 -4.88
CA ARG A 26 -18.91 -18.76 -5.53
C ARG A 26 -18.31 -19.81 -4.60
N GLY A 27 -17.33 -19.44 -3.78
CA GLY A 27 -16.72 -20.32 -2.79
C GLY A 27 -17.73 -20.82 -1.74
N ALA A 28 -18.67 -19.98 -1.37
CA ALA A 28 -19.75 -20.37 -0.45
C ALA A 28 -20.69 -21.42 -1.08
N GLU A 29 -20.86 -21.41 -2.40
CA GLU A 29 -21.75 -22.36 -3.11
C GLU A 29 -21.08 -23.70 -3.39
N ILE A 30 -19.84 -23.69 -3.88
CA ILE A 30 -19.16 -24.90 -4.40
C ILE A 30 -18.00 -25.38 -3.55
N GLY A 31 -17.70 -24.68 -2.42
CA GLY A 31 -16.54 -24.89 -1.56
C GLY A 31 -15.32 -24.06 -2.02
N TYR A 32 -14.69 -23.36 -1.08
CA TYR A 32 -13.56 -22.46 -1.34
C TYR A 32 -12.35 -23.16 -1.96
N GLN A 33 -12.16 -24.45 -1.70
CA GLN A 33 -11.10 -25.28 -2.30
C GLN A 33 -11.27 -25.49 -3.81
N ASN A 34 -12.46 -25.20 -4.35
CA ASN A 34 -12.78 -25.33 -5.77
C ASN A 34 -12.76 -23.98 -6.51
N VAL A 35 -12.36 -22.90 -5.82
CA VAL A 35 -12.27 -21.55 -6.40
C VAL A 35 -10.81 -21.09 -6.39
N PHE A 36 -10.29 -20.80 -7.57
CA PHE A 36 -8.93 -20.28 -7.75
C PHE A 36 -9.01 -18.78 -7.96
N ASP A 37 -8.99 -18.04 -6.85
CA ASP A 37 -9.10 -16.57 -6.86
C ASP A 37 -7.74 -15.92 -7.06
N TYR A 38 -7.56 -15.26 -8.20
CA TYR A 38 -6.37 -14.48 -8.54
C TYR A 38 -6.64 -12.96 -8.56
N SER A 39 -7.74 -12.52 -7.98
CA SER A 39 -8.16 -11.11 -8.03
C SER A 39 -7.40 -10.23 -7.05
N LEU A 40 -7.23 -10.65 -5.81
CA LEU A 40 -6.53 -9.90 -4.76
C LEU A 40 -5.20 -10.54 -4.40
N GLY A 41 -4.19 -9.72 -4.21
CA GLY A 41 -2.87 -10.13 -3.74
C GLY A 41 -2.84 -10.39 -2.22
N ASN A 42 -3.65 -11.32 -1.74
CA ASN A 42 -3.61 -11.71 -0.33
C ASN A 42 -2.38 -12.55 -0.02
N PRO A 43 -1.67 -12.29 1.10
CA PRO A 43 -0.61 -13.18 1.56
C PRO A 43 -1.14 -14.59 1.80
N SER A 44 -0.52 -15.60 1.17
CA SER A 44 -0.84 -17.03 1.34
C SER A 44 0.14 -17.76 2.26
N VAL A 45 1.17 -17.06 2.72
CA VAL A 45 2.20 -17.59 3.62
C VAL A 45 2.00 -16.98 5.00
N PRO A 46 1.97 -17.78 6.08
CA PRO A 46 1.85 -17.26 7.44
C PRO A 46 3.04 -16.37 7.80
N ALA A 47 2.82 -15.41 8.68
CA ALA A 47 3.89 -14.60 9.22
C ALA A 47 4.94 -15.50 9.92
N PRO A 48 6.23 -15.13 9.90
CA PRO A 48 7.26 -15.84 10.64
C PRO A 48 6.92 -15.98 12.12
N LYS A 49 7.26 -17.13 12.73
CA LYS A 49 7.00 -17.35 14.16
C LYS A 49 7.62 -16.26 15.04
N SER A 50 8.82 -15.78 14.67
CA SER A 50 9.49 -14.69 15.39
C SER A 50 8.66 -13.41 15.47
N PHE A 51 7.86 -13.11 14.46
CA PHE A 51 6.93 -11.96 14.50
C PHE A 51 5.82 -12.20 15.54
N THR A 52 5.21 -13.38 15.53
CA THR A 52 4.18 -13.73 16.52
C THR A 52 4.73 -13.70 17.94
N ASP A 53 5.91 -14.28 18.15
CA ASP A 53 6.55 -14.30 19.47
C ASP A 53 6.87 -12.88 19.97
N ALA A 54 7.39 -12.00 19.10
CA ALA A 54 7.65 -10.61 19.44
C ALA A 54 6.37 -9.83 19.78
N MET A 55 5.27 -10.10 19.09
CA MET A 55 3.97 -9.47 19.40
C MET A 55 3.43 -9.93 20.74
N VAL A 56 3.52 -11.23 21.04
CA VAL A 56 3.11 -11.78 22.35
C VAL A 56 3.96 -11.17 23.47
N ASP A 57 5.27 -11.17 23.32
CA ASP A 57 6.20 -10.59 24.30
C ASP A 57 5.91 -9.10 24.54
N LEU A 58 5.64 -8.34 23.49
CA LEU A 58 5.27 -6.92 23.62
C LEU A 58 4.02 -6.73 24.46
N TYR A 59 2.98 -7.55 24.26
CA TYR A 59 1.73 -7.44 25.02
C TYR A 59 1.82 -7.98 26.45
N GLU A 60 2.63 -8.99 26.69
CA GLU A 60 2.78 -9.59 28.03
C GLU A 60 3.74 -8.79 28.92
N ASN A 61 4.81 -8.26 28.36
CA ASN A 61 5.93 -7.67 29.11
C ASN A 61 6.16 -6.17 28.85
N GLY A 62 5.51 -5.61 27.81
CA GLY A 62 5.65 -4.18 27.48
C GLY A 62 4.82 -3.28 28.40
N ASP A 63 5.13 -1.97 28.40
CA ASP A 63 4.34 -0.98 29.11
C ASP A 63 2.95 -0.82 28.43
N PRO A 64 1.86 -1.20 29.10
CA PRO A 64 0.53 -1.16 28.50
C PRO A 64 0.08 0.25 28.13
N VAL A 65 0.59 1.30 28.79
CA VAL A 65 0.26 2.69 28.46
C VAL A 65 1.01 3.12 27.19
N ALA A 66 2.27 2.75 27.07
CA ALA A 66 3.08 3.08 25.88
C ALA A 66 2.61 2.33 24.64
N ILE A 67 2.20 1.07 24.78
CA ILE A 67 1.70 0.24 23.63
C ILE A 67 0.44 0.85 23.01
N HIS A 68 -0.46 1.40 23.85
CA HIS A 68 -1.75 1.94 23.40
C HIS A 68 -1.76 3.47 23.29
N GLY A 69 -0.64 4.12 23.61
CA GLY A 69 -0.49 5.57 23.54
C GLY A 69 -0.25 6.09 22.13
N TYR A 70 -0.28 7.40 21.99
CA TYR A 70 0.13 8.05 20.73
C TYR A 70 1.63 7.91 20.51
N SER A 71 2.01 7.52 19.31
CA SER A 71 3.40 7.63 18.85
C SER A 71 3.76 9.08 18.51
N PRO A 72 5.05 9.45 18.53
CA PRO A 72 5.49 10.73 17.96
C PRO A 72 5.03 10.90 16.52
N SER A 73 4.67 12.12 16.12
CA SER A 73 4.11 12.42 14.77
C SER A 73 5.00 11.98 13.61
N LEU A 74 6.31 11.94 13.80
CA LEU A 74 7.28 11.50 12.81
C LEU A 74 7.69 10.03 12.97
N GLY A 75 6.99 9.27 13.80
CA GLY A 75 7.29 7.88 14.12
C GLY A 75 8.25 7.72 15.31
N ILE A 76 8.31 6.52 15.87
CA ILE A 76 9.15 6.17 17.01
C ILE A 76 10.63 6.14 16.58
N PRO A 77 11.54 6.92 17.20
CA PRO A 77 12.92 7.03 16.76
C PRO A 77 13.65 5.69 16.64
N SER A 78 13.57 4.83 17.65
CA SER A 78 14.22 3.51 17.62
C SER A 78 13.74 2.60 16.50
N VAL A 79 12.45 2.67 16.13
CA VAL A 79 11.90 1.92 15.00
C VAL A 79 12.44 2.47 13.67
N LYS A 80 12.52 3.78 13.54
CA LYS A 80 13.07 4.45 12.35
C LYS A 80 14.56 4.13 12.15
N ASP A 81 15.32 4.12 13.24
CA ASP A 81 16.75 3.78 13.20
C ASP A 81 16.95 2.32 12.80
N ALA A 82 16.17 1.38 13.37
CA ALA A 82 16.22 -0.02 12.99
C ALA A 82 15.84 -0.26 11.51
N ILE A 83 14.86 0.47 10.97
CA ILE A 83 14.51 0.41 9.56
C ILE A 83 15.66 0.93 8.69
N ALA A 84 16.25 2.05 9.06
CA ALA A 84 17.38 2.64 8.33
C ALA A 84 18.59 1.70 8.32
N GLU A 85 18.93 1.10 9.44
CA GLU A 85 20.01 0.12 9.58
C GLU A 85 19.76 -1.09 8.66
N ASN A 86 18.58 -1.69 8.71
CA ASN A 86 18.22 -2.83 7.84
C ASN A 86 18.31 -2.48 6.34
N LEU A 87 17.88 -1.28 5.94
CA LEU A 87 18.00 -0.84 4.55
C LEU A 87 19.46 -0.64 4.13
N ASN A 88 20.29 -0.09 5.03
CA ASN A 88 21.71 0.11 4.79
C ASN A 88 22.45 -1.22 4.60
N GLU A 89 22.17 -2.18 5.48
CA GLU A 89 22.76 -3.53 5.40
C GLU A 89 22.36 -4.27 4.12
N ARG A 90 21.08 -4.23 3.76
CA ARG A 90 20.55 -5.00 2.61
C ARG A 90 20.87 -4.37 1.26
N PHE A 91 20.95 -3.08 1.17
CA PHE A 91 21.02 -2.35 -0.11
C PHE A 91 22.23 -1.43 -0.23
N GLY A 92 23.15 -1.42 0.75
CA GLY A 92 24.34 -0.56 0.72
C GLY A 92 24.03 0.93 0.75
N MET A 93 22.94 1.31 1.41
CA MET A 93 22.50 2.71 1.54
C MET A 93 23.20 3.39 2.73
N ALA A 94 22.95 4.68 2.91
CA ALA A 94 23.46 5.48 4.02
C ALA A 94 22.32 6.29 4.70
N TYR A 95 21.23 5.60 5.01
CA TYR A 95 20.08 6.20 5.67
C TYR A 95 20.30 6.33 7.18
N THR A 96 19.61 7.31 7.75
CA THR A 96 19.43 7.47 9.20
C THR A 96 17.93 7.49 9.49
N GLY A 97 17.52 7.38 10.75
CA GLY A 97 16.10 7.49 11.12
C GLY A 97 15.41 8.76 10.62
N ASN A 98 16.18 9.84 10.37
CA ASN A 98 15.62 11.08 9.81
C ASN A 98 15.15 10.95 8.35
N HIS A 99 15.63 9.95 7.62
CA HIS A 99 15.16 9.65 6.25
C HIS A 99 13.95 8.72 6.23
N ILE A 100 13.50 8.24 7.39
CA ILE A 100 12.39 7.28 7.49
C ILE A 100 11.14 7.99 8.00
N PHE A 101 10.05 7.84 7.25
CA PHE A 101 8.73 8.34 7.63
C PHE A 101 7.72 7.18 7.57
N PRO A 102 7.38 6.57 8.71
CA PRO A 102 6.41 5.48 8.76
C PRO A 102 5.00 5.94 8.37
N THR A 103 4.31 5.13 7.59
CA THR A 103 2.93 5.40 7.16
C THR A 103 2.05 4.17 7.34
N THR A 104 0.74 4.35 7.21
CA THR A 104 -0.22 3.25 7.21
C THR A 104 -0.20 2.54 5.85
N GLY A 105 0.76 1.65 5.68
CA GLY A 105 0.95 0.87 4.46
C GLY A 105 1.42 1.69 3.25
N ALA A 106 1.58 1.00 2.11
CA ALA A 106 2.01 1.60 0.85
C ALA A 106 1.05 2.69 0.34
N ALA A 107 -0.25 2.54 0.58
CA ALA A 107 -1.25 3.53 0.19
C ALA A 107 -1.01 4.89 0.87
N GLY A 108 -0.72 4.86 2.17
CA GLY A 108 -0.34 6.06 2.92
C GLY A 108 0.96 6.67 2.39
N ALA A 109 1.98 5.84 2.19
CA ALA A 109 3.28 6.27 1.67
C ALA A 109 3.15 6.97 0.30
N LEU A 110 2.47 6.34 -0.65
CA LEU A 110 2.25 6.91 -1.98
C LEU A 110 1.45 8.20 -1.93
N SER A 111 0.35 8.24 -1.15
CA SER A 111 -0.47 9.44 -1.03
C SER A 111 0.31 10.63 -0.43
N HIS A 112 1.15 10.38 0.57
CA HIS A 112 1.98 11.42 1.17
C HIS A 112 3.11 11.86 0.22
N ALA A 113 3.80 10.90 -0.40
CA ALA A 113 4.87 11.20 -1.34
C ALA A 113 4.37 12.04 -2.53
N MET A 114 3.26 11.64 -3.16
CA MET A 114 2.68 12.38 -4.28
C MET A 114 2.33 13.81 -3.88
N ARG A 115 1.69 14.01 -2.72
CA ARG A 115 1.36 15.35 -2.22
C ARG A 115 2.58 16.19 -1.87
N ALA A 116 3.67 15.56 -1.45
CA ALA A 116 4.89 16.27 -1.08
C ALA A 116 5.71 16.73 -2.30
N VAL A 117 5.64 15.99 -3.42
CA VAL A 117 6.50 16.25 -4.60
C VAL A 117 5.74 16.85 -5.79
N THR A 118 4.40 16.95 -5.72
CA THR A 118 3.59 17.50 -6.81
C THR A 118 2.78 18.72 -6.36
N LYS A 119 2.44 19.54 -7.34
CA LYS A 119 1.48 20.64 -7.22
C LYS A 119 0.33 20.43 -8.22
N PRO A 120 -0.80 21.13 -8.06
CA PRO A 120 -1.91 21.04 -9.00
C PRO A 120 -1.47 21.28 -10.46
N GLY A 121 -1.84 20.34 -11.33
CA GLY A 121 -1.51 20.37 -12.76
C GLY A 121 -0.25 19.63 -13.17
N ASP A 122 0.56 19.16 -12.21
CA ASP A 122 1.69 18.28 -12.52
C ASP A 122 1.22 16.93 -13.05
N GLU A 123 2.10 16.24 -13.75
CA GLU A 123 1.84 14.94 -14.35
C GLU A 123 2.67 13.84 -13.67
N ILE A 124 2.00 12.74 -13.31
CA ILE A 124 2.62 11.52 -12.80
C ILE A 124 2.42 10.43 -13.84
N ILE A 125 3.50 9.74 -14.19
CA ILE A 125 3.49 8.67 -15.20
C ILE A 125 3.44 7.32 -14.51
N THR A 126 2.61 6.42 -15.03
CA THR A 126 2.59 5.01 -14.65
C THR A 126 2.55 4.11 -15.90
N PHE A 127 3.01 2.88 -15.76
CA PHE A 127 3.02 1.89 -16.84
C PHE A 127 1.89 0.89 -16.64
N ALA A 128 1.11 0.62 -17.68
CA ALA A 128 0.09 -0.42 -17.63
C ALA A 128 0.74 -1.82 -17.79
N PRO A 129 0.21 -2.87 -17.11
CA PRO A 129 -0.86 -2.83 -16.11
C PRO A 129 -0.38 -2.24 -14.78
N TYR A 130 -1.23 -1.46 -14.11
CA TYR A 130 -0.91 -0.80 -12.85
C TYR A 130 -2.02 -1.00 -11.81
N PHE A 131 -1.70 -0.74 -10.55
CA PHE A 131 -2.67 -0.85 -9.46
C PHE A 131 -3.69 0.29 -9.53
N PRO A 132 -5.00 -0.01 -9.64
CA PRO A 132 -6.03 0.99 -9.93
C PRO A 132 -6.08 2.16 -8.93
N GLU A 133 -5.70 1.91 -7.68
CA GLU A 133 -5.70 2.93 -6.63
C GLU A 133 -4.65 4.04 -6.83
N TYR A 134 -3.70 3.88 -7.74
CA TYR A 134 -2.80 5.01 -8.10
C TYR A 134 -3.59 6.20 -8.63
N GLN A 135 -4.68 5.96 -9.34
CA GLN A 135 -5.50 7.02 -9.91
C GLN A 135 -6.11 7.94 -8.84
N PRO A 136 -6.81 7.44 -7.78
CA PRO A 136 -7.28 8.29 -6.70
C PRO A 136 -6.16 8.95 -5.89
N TYR A 137 -4.99 8.33 -5.73
CA TYR A 137 -3.86 8.96 -5.04
C TYR A 137 -3.33 10.17 -5.79
N VAL A 138 -3.10 10.02 -7.09
CA VAL A 138 -2.64 11.10 -7.99
C VAL A 138 -3.67 12.22 -8.05
N LYS A 139 -4.94 11.87 -8.23
CA LYS A 139 -6.05 12.85 -8.25
C LYS A 139 -6.17 13.59 -6.93
N GLY A 140 -6.02 12.89 -5.80
CA GLY A 140 -6.03 13.47 -4.45
C GLY A 140 -4.85 14.43 -4.18
N ALA A 141 -3.77 14.34 -4.95
CA ALA A 141 -2.66 15.30 -4.95
C ALA A 141 -2.88 16.49 -5.91
N GLY A 142 -3.98 16.50 -6.68
CA GLY A 142 -4.25 17.53 -7.70
C GLY A 142 -3.46 17.35 -8.99
N ALA A 143 -2.77 16.22 -9.16
CA ALA A 143 -1.98 15.89 -10.34
C ALA A 143 -2.79 15.06 -11.35
N LYS A 144 -2.26 14.94 -12.57
CA LYS A 144 -2.81 14.13 -13.65
C LYS A 144 -2.02 12.82 -13.76
N LEU A 145 -2.74 11.69 -13.84
CA LEU A 145 -2.12 10.40 -14.13
C LEU A 145 -2.03 10.19 -15.63
N THR A 146 -0.81 10.01 -16.14
CA THR A 146 -0.53 9.62 -17.52
C THR A 146 -0.15 8.15 -17.55
N ILE A 147 -0.84 7.38 -18.37
CA ILE A 147 -0.68 5.94 -18.47
C ILE A 147 0.08 5.62 -19.75
N VAL A 148 1.25 5.00 -19.61
CA VAL A 148 1.98 4.41 -20.72
C VAL A 148 1.33 3.05 -21.02
N PRO A 149 0.84 2.80 -22.25
CA PRO A 149 0.20 1.54 -22.60
C PRO A 149 1.12 0.33 -22.41
N ALA A 150 0.54 -0.83 -22.11
CA ALA A 150 1.30 -2.07 -22.03
C ALA A 150 1.79 -2.50 -23.42
N ASP A 151 3.03 -2.96 -23.52
CA ASP A 151 3.46 -3.82 -24.61
C ASP A 151 3.05 -5.25 -24.25
N THR A 152 1.96 -5.70 -24.83
CA THR A 152 1.38 -7.03 -24.55
C THR A 152 2.06 -8.18 -25.32
N GLU A 153 2.93 -7.86 -26.25
CA GLU A 153 3.68 -8.87 -27.02
C GLU A 153 4.97 -9.27 -26.32
N ASN A 154 5.71 -8.29 -25.84
CA ASN A 154 7.04 -8.49 -25.26
C ASN A 154 7.09 -8.26 -23.74
N PHE A 155 6.03 -7.73 -23.14
CA PHE A 155 5.94 -7.35 -21.71
C PHE A 155 7.06 -6.39 -21.26
N GLN A 156 7.49 -5.53 -22.17
CA GLN A 156 8.48 -4.48 -21.93
C GLN A 156 7.81 -3.11 -21.81
N ILE A 157 8.57 -2.13 -21.34
CA ILE A 157 8.09 -0.75 -21.33
C ILE A 157 7.91 -0.30 -22.78
N ASN A 158 6.72 0.20 -23.09
CA ASN A 158 6.42 0.79 -24.37
C ASN A 158 6.84 2.27 -24.34
N PHE A 159 7.97 2.58 -24.96
CA PHE A 159 8.54 3.93 -25.02
C PHE A 159 7.92 4.78 -26.11
#